data_b29ca3feb8b576e1c13d50b3338b300b
#
_entry.id   b29ca3feb8b576e1c13d50b3338b300b
#
_cell.length_a   1.000
_cell.length_b   1.000
_cell.length_c   1.000
_cell.angle_alpha   90.00
_cell.angle_beta   90.00
_cell.angle_gamma   90.00
#
_symmetry.space_group_name_H-M   'P 1'
#
loop_
_entity.id
_entity.type
_entity.pdbx_description
1 polymer ?
#
loop_
_entity_poly.entity_id
_entity_poly.type
_entity_poly.pdbx_seq_one_letter_code
_entity_poly.pdbx_strand_id
1 'polypeptide(L)'
;LVEKLAIPGIRLISLQREHKILDEKINTCLETLGDDFDNKEYAFKDSIAVMKNLDLVISCDTSVAHLAGTLNVPNWIALKYVPDWRCQVVRNVSAWYASTKLFRQPEWGDWDTVFDQMKTIIKKEFSI
;
A
#
# COMPACT_ATOMS: atom_id res chain seq x y z
N LEU A 1 -8.74 3.00 -8.66
CA LEU A 1 -8.18 3.64 -7.45
C LEU A 1 -6.66 3.70 -7.51
N VAL A 2 -5.98 2.62 -7.86
CA VAL A 2 -4.51 2.59 -8.04
C VAL A 2 -4.06 3.60 -9.10
N GLU A 3 -4.84 3.79 -10.16
CA GLU A 3 -4.59 4.79 -11.21
C GLU A 3 -4.41 6.21 -10.65
N LYS A 4 -5.06 6.55 -9.52
CA LYS A 4 -4.89 7.85 -8.87
C LYS A 4 -3.48 8.07 -8.33
N LEU A 5 -2.76 6.99 -8.05
CA LEU A 5 -1.38 7.01 -7.57
C LEU A 5 -0.35 6.94 -8.71
N ALA A 6 -0.79 6.78 -9.96
CA ALA A 6 0.06 6.84 -11.14
C ALA A 6 0.45 8.31 -11.43
N ILE A 7 1.38 8.83 -10.64
CA ILE A 7 1.87 10.20 -10.69
C ILE A 7 3.20 10.22 -11.46
N PRO A 8 3.44 11.17 -12.38
CA PRO A 8 4.74 11.30 -13.03
C PRO A 8 5.88 11.37 -12.01
N GLY A 9 6.93 10.58 -12.22
CA GLY A 9 8.07 10.46 -11.31
C GLY A 9 7.93 9.35 -10.25
N ILE A 10 6.79 8.64 -10.20
CA ILE A 10 6.58 7.49 -9.30
C ILE A 10 6.54 6.18 -10.11
N ARG A 11 7.23 5.17 -9.60
CA ARG A 11 7.12 3.79 -10.05
C ARG A 11 6.19 3.04 -9.08
N LEU A 12 5.11 2.47 -9.60
CA LEU A 12 4.21 1.62 -8.84
C LEU A 12 4.56 0.15 -9.09
N ILE A 13 4.84 -0.58 -8.03
CA ILE A 13 5.23 -1.99 -8.07
C ILE A 13 4.20 -2.81 -7.31
N SER A 14 3.64 -3.85 -7.94
CA SER A 14 2.69 -4.76 -7.31
C SER A 14 3.42 -5.78 -6.44
N LEU A 15 3.02 -5.89 -5.18
CA LEU A 15 3.45 -6.94 -4.25
C LEU A 15 2.47 -8.13 -4.21
N GLN A 16 1.55 -8.22 -5.15
CA GLN A 16 0.59 -9.32 -5.23
C GLN A 16 1.23 -10.55 -5.89
N ARG A 17 1.03 -11.72 -5.29
CA ARG A 17 1.50 -13.01 -5.82
C ARG A 17 0.76 -13.43 -7.09
N GLU A 18 -0.54 -13.25 -7.10
CA GLU A 18 -1.39 -13.60 -8.24
C GLU A 18 -1.76 -12.35 -9.03
N HIS A 19 -1.32 -12.29 -10.25
CA HIS A 19 -1.76 -11.28 -11.20
C HIS A 19 -3.11 -11.70 -11.77
N LYS A 20 -4.19 -11.51 -10.99
CA LYS A 20 -5.51 -11.52 -11.61
C LYS A 20 -5.52 -10.47 -12.72
N ILE A 21 -6.15 -10.80 -13.84
CA ILE A 21 -6.33 -9.89 -14.98
C ILE A 21 -6.89 -8.58 -14.42
N LEU A 22 -5.98 -7.63 -14.17
CA LEU A 22 -6.34 -6.27 -13.84
C LEU A 22 -6.77 -5.60 -15.15
N ASP A 23 -7.66 -4.63 -15.06
CA ASP A 23 -8.06 -3.79 -16.20
C ASP A 23 -6.80 -3.31 -16.94
N GLU A 24 -6.82 -3.31 -18.27
CA GLU A 24 -5.68 -2.92 -19.11
C GLU A 24 -5.07 -1.58 -18.69
N LYS A 25 -5.90 -0.63 -18.23
CA LYS A 25 -5.44 0.66 -17.71
C LYS A 25 -4.56 0.55 -16.48
N ILE A 26 -4.81 -0.42 -15.62
CA ILE A 26 -4.00 -0.65 -14.41
C ILE A 26 -2.67 -1.30 -14.80
N ASN A 27 -2.69 -2.22 -15.77
CA ASN A 27 -1.49 -2.90 -16.25
C ASN A 27 -0.48 -1.93 -16.91
N THR A 28 -0.92 -0.78 -17.40
CA THR A 28 -0.02 0.22 -18.00
C THR A 28 0.73 1.06 -16.97
N CYS A 29 0.24 1.15 -15.74
CA CYS A 29 0.85 1.97 -14.69
C CYS A 29 1.46 1.18 -13.53
N LEU A 30 1.31 -0.14 -13.52
CA LEU A 30 1.73 -1.01 -12.43
C LEU A 30 2.77 -2.04 -12.91
N GLU A 31 3.95 -2.00 -12.34
CA GLU A 31 4.99 -3.00 -12.59
C GLU A 31 4.70 -4.28 -11.79
N THR A 32 4.90 -5.45 -12.40
CA THR A 32 4.74 -6.76 -11.76
C THR A 32 6.10 -7.43 -11.56
N LEU A 33 6.21 -8.25 -10.53
CA LEU A 33 7.48 -8.89 -10.12
C LEU A 33 7.68 -10.30 -10.71
N GLY A 34 6.77 -10.73 -11.61
CA GLY A 34 6.84 -12.04 -12.26
C GLY A 34 6.18 -13.16 -11.45
N ASP A 35 6.03 -14.32 -12.12
CA ASP A 35 5.25 -15.44 -11.59
C ASP A 35 5.93 -16.19 -10.45
N ASP A 36 7.25 -16.06 -10.34
CA ASP A 36 8.06 -16.69 -9.30
C ASP A 36 8.09 -15.91 -7.97
N PHE A 37 7.50 -14.71 -7.94
CA PHE A 37 7.51 -13.84 -6.77
C PHE A 37 6.78 -14.49 -5.58
N ASP A 38 7.48 -14.65 -4.46
CA ASP A 38 7.02 -15.31 -3.23
C ASP A 38 6.38 -16.71 -3.45
N ASN A 39 6.72 -17.37 -4.54
CA ASN A 39 6.15 -18.67 -4.91
C ASN A 39 7.02 -19.85 -4.47
N LYS A 40 8.10 -19.59 -3.73
CA LYS A 40 9.06 -20.59 -3.24
C LYS A 40 8.79 -20.96 -1.77
N GLU A 41 9.60 -21.84 -1.24
CA GLU A 41 9.51 -22.53 0.04
C GLU A 41 9.37 -21.61 1.28
N TYR A 42 9.78 -20.35 1.17
CA TYR A 42 9.72 -19.35 2.25
C TYR A 42 8.77 -18.21 1.88
N ALA A 43 7.56 -18.23 2.46
CA ALA A 43 6.60 -17.16 2.29
C ALA A 43 7.19 -15.79 2.67
N PHE A 44 6.86 -14.76 1.87
CA PHE A 44 7.27 -13.36 2.06
C PHE A 44 8.79 -13.06 1.92
N LYS A 45 9.62 -14.00 1.54
CA LYS A 45 11.05 -13.75 1.39
C LYS A 45 11.34 -12.68 0.33
N ASP A 46 10.70 -12.80 -0.82
CA ASP A 46 10.88 -11.86 -1.92
C ASP A 46 10.19 -10.53 -1.58
N SER A 47 9.01 -10.58 -0.96
CA SER A 47 8.33 -9.36 -0.45
C SER A 47 9.21 -8.57 0.51
N ILE A 48 9.89 -9.22 1.46
CA ILE A 48 10.82 -8.56 2.39
C ILE A 48 11.96 -7.88 1.64
N ALA A 49 12.57 -8.59 0.68
CA ALA A 49 13.68 -8.06 -0.11
C ALA A 49 13.27 -6.84 -0.93
N VAL A 50 12.09 -6.89 -1.56
CA VAL A 50 11.55 -5.78 -2.34
C VAL A 50 11.19 -4.61 -1.43
N MET A 51 10.44 -4.84 -0.34
CA MET A 51 9.99 -3.79 0.59
C MET A 51 11.14 -2.96 1.15
N LYS A 52 12.29 -3.58 1.44
CA LYS A 52 13.49 -2.86 1.93
C LYS A 52 14.09 -1.88 0.92
N ASN A 53 13.71 -1.99 -0.33
CA ASN A 53 14.16 -1.11 -1.42
C ASN A 53 13.06 -0.15 -1.91
N LEU A 54 11.91 -0.14 -1.26
CA LEU A 54 10.81 0.78 -1.57
C LEU A 54 10.86 2.01 -0.67
N ASP A 55 10.52 3.16 -1.24
CA ASP A 55 10.37 4.42 -0.49
C ASP A 55 9.08 4.43 0.33
N LEU A 56 8.04 3.72 -0.14
CA LEU A 56 6.73 3.65 0.49
C LEU A 56 6.01 2.35 0.10
N VAL A 57 5.35 1.72 1.06
CA VAL A 57 4.41 0.63 0.84
C VAL A 57 2.99 1.15 1.08
N ILE A 58 2.07 0.88 0.15
CA ILE A 58 0.65 1.20 0.30
C ILE A 58 -0.15 -0.10 0.23
N SER A 59 -0.95 -0.37 1.23
CA SER A 59 -1.73 -1.60 1.32
C SER A 59 -3.08 -1.34 2.01
N CYS A 60 -4.00 -2.30 1.88
CA CYS A 60 -5.12 -2.42 2.81
C CYS A 60 -4.63 -3.08 4.11
N ASP A 61 -5.51 -3.24 5.10
CA ASP A 61 -5.22 -3.96 6.35
C ASP A 61 -5.06 -5.47 6.07
N THR A 62 -3.86 -5.86 5.68
CA THR A 62 -3.47 -7.20 5.28
C THR A 62 -2.10 -7.58 5.84
N SER A 63 -1.68 -8.82 5.66
CA SER A 63 -0.35 -9.31 6.05
C SER A 63 0.80 -8.45 5.49
N VAL A 64 0.64 -7.90 4.30
CA VAL A 64 1.63 -7.01 3.66
C VAL A 64 1.85 -5.73 4.48
N ALA A 65 0.76 -5.13 4.98
CA ALA A 65 0.84 -3.95 5.84
C ALA A 65 1.59 -4.23 7.16
N HIS A 66 1.29 -5.35 7.80
CA HIS A 66 1.95 -5.77 9.05
C HIS A 66 3.43 -6.11 8.83
N LEU A 67 3.74 -6.75 7.71
CA LEU A 67 5.12 -7.05 7.33
C LEU A 67 5.93 -5.76 7.14
N ALA A 68 5.42 -4.81 6.36
CA ALA A 68 6.08 -3.51 6.16
C ALA A 68 6.29 -2.75 7.48
N GLY A 69 5.29 -2.74 8.35
CA GLY A 69 5.37 -2.14 9.68
C GLY A 69 6.45 -2.79 10.56
N THR A 70 6.52 -4.12 10.57
CA THR A 70 7.55 -4.89 11.30
C THR A 70 8.96 -4.60 10.79
N LEU A 71 9.12 -4.41 9.48
CA LEU A 71 10.39 -4.06 8.85
C LEU A 71 10.75 -2.57 9.02
N ASN A 72 9.89 -1.78 9.65
CA ASN A 72 10.02 -0.32 9.79
C ASN A 72 10.16 0.39 8.44
N VAL A 73 9.54 -0.14 7.39
CA VAL A 73 9.44 0.51 6.08
C VAL A 73 8.28 1.52 6.13
N PRO A 74 8.44 2.73 5.55
CA PRO A 74 7.34 3.67 5.44
C PRO A 74 6.11 3.00 4.83
N ASN A 75 4.99 3.03 5.54
CA ASN A 75 3.83 2.23 5.19
C ASN A 75 2.53 3.01 5.43
N TRP A 76 1.66 2.98 4.44
CA TRP A 76 0.34 3.59 4.48
C TRP A 76 -0.74 2.53 4.34
N ILE A 77 -1.68 2.53 5.27
CA ILE A 77 -2.80 1.57 5.26
C ILE A 77 -4.08 2.29 4.87
N ALA A 78 -4.69 1.85 3.77
CA ALA A 78 -6.03 2.25 3.36
C ALA A 78 -7.06 1.44 4.15
N LEU A 79 -7.83 2.12 5.00
CA LEU A 79 -8.77 1.51 5.92
C LEU A 79 -10.22 1.69 5.48
N LYS A 80 -11.03 0.66 5.71
CA LYS A 80 -12.49 0.73 5.62
C LYS A 80 -13.04 1.77 6.63
N TYR A 81 -14.28 2.18 6.43
CA TYR A 81 -15.00 3.04 7.36
C TYR A 81 -15.06 2.44 8.77
N VAL A 82 -15.35 1.14 8.89
CA VAL A 82 -15.20 0.37 10.13
C VAL A 82 -13.98 -0.54 10.00
N PRO A 83 -12.83 -0.14 10.56
CA PRO A 83 -11.60 -0.91 10.47
C PRO A 83 -11.53 -2.02 11.51
N ASP A 84 -10.49 -2.85 11.39
CA ASP A 84 -10.09 -3.77 12.46
C ASP A 84 -9.74 -3.01 13.75
N TRP A 85 -9.96 -3.64 14.91
CA TRP A 85 -9.70 -3.05 16.23
C TRP A 85 -8.25 -2.55 16.41
N ARG A 86 -7.29 -3.18 15.74
CA ARG A 86 -5.87 -2.80 15.76
C ARG A 86 -5.60 -1.41 15.19
N CYS A 87 -6.46 -0.95 14.29
CA CYS A 87 -6.31 0.35 13.64
C CYS A 87 -6.99 1.49 14.40
N GLN A 88 -7.71 1.19 15.46
CA GLN A 88 -8.46 2.14 16.30
C GLN A 88 -9.32 3.15 15.50
N VAL A 89 -10.38 3.70 16.08
CA VAL A 89 -11.36 4.53 15.35
C VAL A 89 -10.87 5.97 15.15
N VAL A 90 -9.95 6.45 15.96
CA VAL A 90 -9.66 7.90 16.07
C VAL A 90 -8.25 8.29 15.62
N ARG A 91 -7.35 7.35 15.41
CA ARG A 91 -5.93 7.67 15.11
C ARG A 91 -5.62 7.59 13.61
N ASN A 92 -4.76 8.51 13.16
CA ASN A 92 -4.18 8.50 11.80
C ASN A 92 -2.79 7.86 11.77
N VAL A 93 -2.30 7.40 12.92
CA VAL A 93 -1.00 6.72 13.08
C VAL A 93 -1.25 5.40 13.78
N SER A 94 -0.58 4.35 13.33
CA SER A 94 -0.68 3.03 13.98
C SER A 94 -0.16 3.08 15.41
N ALA A 95 -0.86 2.42 16.33
CA ALA A 95 -0.36 2.21 17.69
C ALA A 95 0.74 1.13 17.75
N TRP A 96 0.86 0.30 16.70
CA TRP A 96 1.76 -0.86 16.63
C TRP A 96 3.07 -0.57 15.90
N TYR A 97 3.02 0.29 14.87
CA TYR A 97 4.14 0.54 13.97
C TYR A 97 4.35 2.03 13.77
N ALA A 98 5.49 2.56 14.23
CA ALA A 98 5.81 3.99 14.12
C ALA A 98 5.90 4.51 12.68
N SER A 99 6.28 3.62 11.74
CA SER A 99 6.40 3.93 10.30
C SER A 99 5.07 3.90 9.53
N THR A 100 3.94 3.62 10.20
CA THR A 100 2.66 3.36 9.55
C THR A 100 1.68 4.52 9.74
N LYS A 101 1.23 5.12 8.62
CA LYS A 101 0.13 6.08 8.58
C LYS A 101 -1.17 5.39 8.17
N LEU A 102 -2.28 5.83 8.74
CA LEU A 102 -3.60 5.27 8.52
C LEU A 102 -4.47 6.26 7.74
N PHE A 103 -5.06 5.80 6.64
CA PHE A 103 -5.98 6.56 5.80
C PHE A 103 -7.34 5.88 5.79
N ARG A 104 -8.32 6.48 6.43
CA ARG A 104 -9.64 5.90 6.65
C ARG A 104 -10.68 6.50 5.71
N GLN A 105 -11.59 5.65 5.22
CA GLN A 105 -12.79 6.12 4.54
C GLN A 105 -13.57 7.07 5.45
N PRO A 106 -13.93 8.28 4.99
CA PRO A 106 -14.79 9.20 5.75
C PRO A 106 -16.23 8.70 5.80
N GLU A 107 -16.66 7.98 4.76
CA GLU A 107 -17.97 7.36 4.64
C GLU A 107 -17.84 5.95 4.06
N TRP A 108 -18.84 5.12 4.24
CA TRP A 108 -18.85 3.75 3.75
C TRP A 108 -18.69 3.69 2.22
N GLY A 109 -17.59 3.06 1.77
CA GLY A 109 -17.30 2.87 0.34
C GLY A 109 -16.56 4.03 -0.33
N ASP A 110 -16.33 5.15 0.35
CA ASP A 110 -15.59 6.29 -0.19
C ASP A 110 -14.07 6.06 -0.21
N TRP A 111 -13.64 5.26 -1.16
CA TRP A 111 -12.22 5.05 -1.45
C TRP A 111 -11.59 6.22 -2.22
N ASP A 112 -12.40 6.98 -2.96
CA ASP A 112 -11.90 8.09 -3.76
C ASP A 112 -11.23 9.15 -2.90
N THR A 113 -11.86 9.55 -1.81
CA THR A 113 -11.31 10.51 -0.85
C THR A 113 -10.01 9.98 -0.22
N VAL A 114 -9.95 8.69 0.14
CA VAL A 114 -8.74 8.07 0.71
C VAL A 114 -7.55 8.19 -0.25
N PHE A 115 -7.73 7.81 -1.52
CA PHE A 115 -6.66 7.83 -2.51
C PHE A 115 -6.30 9.25 -2.96
N ASP A 116 -7.23 10.19 -2.96
CA ASP A 116 -6.95 11.60 -3.25
C ASP A 116 -6.14 12.26 -2.13
N GLN A 117 -6.40 11.92 -0.88
CA GLN A 117 -5.57 12.33 0.25
C GLN A 117 -4.15 11.75 0.13
N MET A 118 -4.01 10.45 -0.14
CA MET A 118 -2.71 9.82 -0.36
C MET A 118 -1.94 10.50 -1.48
N LYS A 119 -2.59 10.71 -2.63
CA LYS A 119 -1.99 11.41 -3.78
C LYS A 119 -1.45 12.80 -3.42
N THR A 120 -2.23 13.57 -2.68
CA THR A 120 -1.85 14.92 -2.25
C THR A 120 -0.62 14.91 -1.35
N ILE A 121 -0.57 13.97 -0.40
CA ILE A 121 0.56 13.83 0.54
C ILE A 121 1.80 13.31 -0.19
N ILE A 122 1.67 12.35 -1.11
CA ILE A 122 2.79 11.86 -1.93
C ILE A 122 3.46 13.00 -2.67
N LYS A 123 2.68 13.82 -3.36
CA LYS A 123 3.22 14.98 -4.09
C LYS A 123 4.01 15.93 -3.20
N LYS A 124 3.53 16.14 -1.98
CA LYS A 124 4.17 17.01 -0.99
C LYS A 124 5.45 16.39 -0.42
N GLU A 125 5.38 15.12 0.01
CA GLU A 125 6.51 14.44 0.68
C GLU A 125 7.66 14.13 -0.27
N PHE A 126 7.37 13.80 -1.53
CA PHE A 126 8.38 13.48 -2.55
C PHE A 126 8.71 14.66 -3.47
N SER A 127 8.15 15.84 -3.23
CA SER A 127 8.42 17.08 -3.99
C SER A 127 8.19 16.96 -5.50
N ILE A 128 7.11 16.32 -5.88
CA ILE A 128 6.72 16.03 -7.28
C ILE A 128 5.36 16.60 -7.65
#